data_ad49ed7ba237e65d96ced62158c86a33
#
_entry.id   ad49ed7ba237e65d96ced62158c86a33
#
_cell.length_a   1.000
_cell.length_b   1.000
_cell.length_c   1.000
_cell.angle_alpha   90.00
_cell.angle_beta   90.00
_cell.angle_gamma   90.00
#
_symmetry.space_group_name_H-M   'P 1'
#
loop_
_entity.id
_entity.type
_entity.pdbx_description
1 polymer ?
#
loop_
_entity_poly.entity_id
_entity_poly.type
_entity_poly.pdbx_seq_one_letter_code
_entity_poly.pdbx_strand_id
1 'polypeptide(L)'
;MIKPATAWSLARETMQSWSDDYAASMGAALAYYTMFSIAPLLLIVISVAGLFFGEQAARGEILDQLEGLMGVDGAHAVQSLLASVNQPKAGILATLFGLGALVIGATTVIGELQNALDRIWRAPRRVDEGGVAKWLHSRLTSLGMIMGIGFLLMVSLVASAALATVQRWFGRWIDLGGLASAVDFVVSFAFITVAFAMIYKLVPRVRVEWRDVWIGAVVTSLLFTVGKMAIGLYIGRSAVASTFGAAASLVAMVVWVYWSAQIFLLGAEFTWVYARRCGSLRDRADAMPAPVSPSPR
;
A
#
# COMPACT_ATOMS: atom_id res chain seq x y z
N MET A 1 -13.78 -25.51 -5.91
CA MET A 1 -14.60 -24.86 -4.86
C MET A 1 -13.99 -25.19 -3.51
N ILE A 2 -13.56 -24.17 -2.74
CA ILE A 2 -13.03 -24.37 -1.38
C ILE A 2 -14.20 -24.75 -0.47
N LYS A 3 -14.10 -25.89 0.24
CA LYS A 3 -15.16 -26.30 1.18
C LYS A 3 -15.26 -25.27 2.33
N PRO A 4 -16.46 -24.96 2.86
CA PRO A 4 -16.62 -23.92 3.91
C PRO A 4 -15.79 -24.22 5.17
N ALA A 5 -15.59 -25.47 5.52
CA ALA A 5 -14.70 -25.87 6.61
C ALA A 5 -13.22 -25.48 6.34
N THR A 6 -12.78 -25.51 5.09
CA THR A 6 -11.43 -25.09 4.68
C THR A 6 -11.29 -23.57 4.73
N ALA A 7 -12.33 -22.80 4.34
CA ALA A 7 -12.31 -21.35 4.42
C ALA A 7 -12.20 -20.85 5.87
N TRP A 8 -12.96 -21.48 6.80
CA TRP A 8 -12.88 -21.16 8.22
C TRP A 8 -11.51 -21.47 8.83
N SER A 9 -10.92 -22.63 8.47
CA SER A 9 -9.58 -22.98 8.96
C SER A 9 -8.51 -22.05 8.41
N LEU A 10 -8.61 -21.61 7.15
CA LEU A 10 -7.71 -20.60 6.57
C LEU A 10 -7.82 -19.25 7.30
N ALA A 11 -9.04 -18.77 7.54
CA ALA A 11 -9.26 -17.51 8.25
C ALA A 11 -8.69 -17.54 9.68
N ARG A 12 -8.92 -18.65 10.41
CA ARG A 12 -8.39 -18.82 11.76
C ARG A 12 -6.86 -18.86 11.78
N GLU A 13 -6.25 -19.57 10.85
CA GLU A 13 -4.78 -19.66 10.75
C GLU A 13 -4.17 -18.31 10.34
N THR A 14 -4.80 -17.61 9.41
CA THR A 14 -4.40 -16.25 9.03
C THR A 14 -4.40 -15.32 10.24
N MET A 15 -5.44 -15.38 11.08
CA MET A 15 -5.52 -14.54 12.27
C MET A 15 -4.47 -14.93 13.32
N GLN A 16 -4.17 -16.22 13.47
CA GLN A 16 -3.10 -16.69 14.33
C GLN A 16 -1.73 -16.22 13.83
N SER A 17 -1.41 -16.44 12.55
CA SER A 17 -0.16 -15.95 11.94
C SER A 17 -0.01 -14.43 12.08
N TRP A 18 -1.08 -13.67 11.85
CA TRP A 18 -1.11 -12.22 12.04
C TRP A 18 -0.73 -11.82 13.48
N SER A 19 -1.23 -12.54 14.47
CA SER A 19 -0.91 -12.30 15.88
C SER A 19 0.52 -12.73 16.22
N ASP A 20 0.95 -13.91 15.77
CA ASP A 20 2.28 -14.48 16.04
C ASP A 20 3.41 -13.66 15.41
N ASP A 21 3.16 -13.05 14.25
CA ASP A 21 4.12 -12.19 13.57
C ASP A 21 4.10 -10.75 14.08
N TYR A 22 3.26 -10.43 15.07
CA TYR A 22 3.12 -9.08 15.61
C TYR A 22 2.72 -8.05 14.55
N ALA A 23 1.81 -8.43 13.65
CA ALA A 23 1.40 -7.59 12.53
C ALA A 23 0.82 -6.23 12.98
N ALA A 24 0.20 -6.18 14.16
CA ALA A 24 -0.25 -4.92 14.75
C ALA A 24 0.90 -3.92 14.95
N SER A 25 2.05 -4.39 15.46
CA SER A 25 3.24 -3.57 15.65
C SER A 25 3.89 -3.18 14.32
N MET A 26 3.94 -4.12 13.36
CA MET A 26 4.44 -3.81 12.01
C MET A 26 3.57 -2.75 11.32
N GLY A 27 2.24 -2.82 11.47
CA GLY A 27 1.34 -1.80 10.94
C GLY A 27 1.51 -0.43 11.59
N ALA A 28 1.82 -0.39 12.90
CA ALA A 28 2.14 0.86 13.59
C ALA A 28 3.46 1.47 13.08
N ALA A 29 4.48 0.65 12.86
CA ALA A 29 5.74 1.09 12.26
C ALA A 29 5.52 1.61 10.84
N LEU A 30 4.76 0.91 10.00
CA LEU A 30 4.40 1.36 8.67
C LEU A 30 3.66 2.70 8.69
N ALA A 31 2.70 2.88 9.60
CA ALA A 31 1.97 4.15 9.73
C ALA A 31 2.90 5.29 10.13
N TYR A 32 3.79 5.05 11.09
CA TYR A 32 4.79 6.03 11.53
C TYR A 32 5.72 6.44 10.37
N TYR A 33 6.35 5.48 9.68
CA TYR A 33 7.24 5.77 8.57
C TYR A 33 6.52 6.40 7.38
N THR A 34 5.27 5.99 7.10
CA THR A 34 4.46 6.60 6.04
C THR A 34 4.18 8.06 6.33
N MET A 35 3.87 8.43 7.57
CA MET A 35 3.62 9.82 7.94
C MET A 35 4.78 10.75 7.55
N PHE A 36 6.03 10.30 7.77
CA PHE A 36 7.22 11.09 7.42
C PHE A 36 7.62 10.97 5.95
N SER A 37 7.21 9.89 5.29
CA SER A 37 7.62 9.60 3.90
C SER A 37 6.60 10.01 2.86
N ILE A 38 5.34 10.28 3.25
CA ILE A 38 4.24 10.53 2.29
C ILE A 38 4.50 11.81 1.48
N ALA A 39 4.93 12.88 2.10
CA ALA A 39 5.22 14.13 1.39
C ALA A 39 6.41 13.98 0.42
N PRO A 40 7.59 13.46 0.85
CA PRO A 40 8.68 13.13 -0.06
C PRO A 40 8.27 12.21 -1.22
N LEU A 41 7.51 11.17 -0.93
CA LEU A 41 7.08 10.20 -1.95
C LEU A 41 6.14 10.84 -2.97
N LEU A 42 5.16 11.60 -2.51
CA LEU A 42 4.22 12.30 -3.39
C LEU A 42 4.91 13.36 -4.24
N LEU A 43 5.91 14.07 -3.71
CA LEU A 43 6.69 15.02 -4.52
C LEU A 43 7.40 14.33 -5.67
N ILE A 44 7.99 13.14 -5.45
CA ILE A 44 8.60 12.36 -6.53
C ILE A 44 7.54 11.96 -7.56
N VAL A 45 6.39 11.42 -7.10
CA VAL A 45 5.31 10.98 -8.00
C VAL A 45 4.75 12.16 -8.80
N ILE A 46 4.47 13.30 -8.14
CA ILE A 46 3.97 14.53 -8.80
C ILE A 46 5.00 15.03 -9.83
N SER A 47 6.29 15.04 -9.48
CA SER A 47 7.34 15.48 -10.39
C SER A 47 7.43 14.58 -11.63
N VAL A 48 7.39 13.27 -11.44
CA VAL A 48 7.42 12.31 -12.56
C VAL A 48 6.16 12.41 -13.42
N ALA A 49 4.98 12.44 -12.80
CA ALA A 49 3.70 12.60 -13.50
C ALA A 49 3.62 13.98 -14.22
N GLY A 50 4.16 15.00 -13.57
CA GLY A 50 4.22 16.37 -14.10
C GLY A 50 5.02 16.50 -15.40
N LEU A 51 6.01 15.64 -15.64
CA LEU A 51 6.74 15.60 -16.92
C LEU A 51 5.84 15.24 -18.11
N PHE A 52 4.76 14.50 -17.87
CA PHE A 52 3.85 14.02 -18.92
C PHE A 52 2.56 14.84 -19.00
N PHE A 53 2.02 15.26 -17.86
CA PHE A 53 0.69 15.88 -17.76
C PHE A 53 0.71 17.34 -17.30
N GLY A 54 1.88 17.84 -16.88
CA GLY A 54 2.02 19.12 -16.18
C GLY A 54 1.83 18.96 -14.66
N GLU A 55 2.63 19.70 -13.88
CA GLU A 55 2.70 19.57 -12.43
C GLU A 55 1.37 19.87 -11.73
N GLN A 56 0.66 20.92 -12.17
CA GLN A 56 -0.62 21.32 -11.57
C GLN A 56 -1.72 20.26 -11.78
N ALA A 57 -1.80 19.68 -12.99
CA ALA A 57 -2.76 18.64 -13.29
C ALA A 57 -2.46 17.35 -12.51
N ALA A 58 -1.19 16.94 -12.46
CA ALA A 58 -0.76 15.77 -11.70
C ALA A 58 -1.03 15.94 -10.19
N ARG A 59 -0.77 17.13 -9.65
CA ARG A 59 -1.01 17.44 -8.23
C ARG A 59 -2.49 17.44 -7.89
N GLY A 60 -3.34 18.06 -8.71
CA GLY A 60 -4.79 18.09 -8.52
C GLY A 60 -5.37 16.69 -8.46
N GLU A 61 -5.08 15.89 -9.48
CA GLU A 61 -5.59 14.52 -9.58
C GLU A 61 -5.13 13.61 -8.43
N ILE A 62 -3.85 13.70 -8.02
CA ILE A 62 -3.35 12.92 -6.88
C ILE A 62 -4.08 13.31 -5.59
N LEU A 63 -4.34 14.59 -5.36
CA LEU A 63 -5.09 15.06 -4.20
C LEU A 63 -6.54 14.59 -4.24
N ASP A 64 -7.21 14.64 -5.39
CA ASP A 64 -8.58 14.14 -5.57
C ASP A 64 -8.67 12.62 -5.31
N GLN A 65 -7.68 11.85 -5.76
CA GLN A 65 -7.61 10.42 -5.44
C GLN A 65 -7.38 10.16 -3.95
N LEU A 66 -6.52 10.95 -3.30
CA LEU A 66 -6.30 10.85 -1.85
C LEU A 66 -7.58 11.20 -1.07
N GLU A 67 -8.31 12.22 -1.51
CA GLU A 67 -9.61 12.56 -0.92
C GLU A 67 -10.62 11.41 -1.05
N GLY A 68 -10.68 10.77 -2.21
CA GLY A 68 -11.50 9.58 -2.43
C GLY A 68 -11.10 8.35 -1.59
N LEU A 69 -9.83 8.27 -1.16
CA LEU A 69 -9.30 7.17 -0.35
C LEU A 69 -9.45 7.43 1.15
N MET A 70 -9.00 8.58 1.64
CA MET A 70 -8.86 8.88 3.07
C MET A 70 -9.80 10.00 3.57
N GLY A 71 -10.63 10.53 2.68
CA GLY A 71 -11.56 11.63 2.98
C GLY A 71 -10.88 13.01 2.96
N VAL A 72 -11.69 14.05 3.07
CA VAL A 72 -11.27 15.47 2.99
C VAL A 72 -10.20 15.80 4.03
N ASP A 73 -10.38 15.38 5.28
CA ASP A 73 -9.45 15.70 6.38
C ASP A 73 -8.07 15.06 6.15
N GLY A 74 -8.03 13.80 5.68
CA GLY A 74 -6.80 13.11 5.33
C GLY A 74 -6.07 13.77 4.16
N ALA A 75 -6.79 14.15 3.11
CA ALA A 75 -6.22 14.86 1.97
C ALA A 75 -5.67 16.23 2.35
N HIS A 76 -6.37 16.98 3.21
CA HIS A 76 -5.87 18.25 3.76
C HIS A 76 -4.59 18.10 4.58
N ALA A 77 -4.47 17.04 5.39
CA ALA A 77 -3.23 16.75 6.11
C ALA A 77 -2.05 16.56 5.15
N VAL A 78 -2.25 15.74 4.12
CA VAL A 78 -1.23 15.51 3.09
C VAL A 78 -0.88 16.79 2.33
N GLN A 79 -1.88 17.58 1.94
CA GLN A 79 -1.68 18.86 1.28
C GLN A 79 -0.85 19.84 2.13
N SER A 80 -1.12 19.90 3.43
CA SER A 80 -0.36 20.74 4.38
C SER A 80 1.08 20.28 4.51
N LEU A 81 1.32 18.96 4.54
CA LEU A 81 2.67 18.39 4.54
C LEU A 81 3.42 18.71 3.22
N LEU A 82 2.77 18.57 2.07
CA LEU A 82 3.35 18.94 0.77
C LEU A 82 3.72 20.43 0.71
N ALA A 83 2.87 21.30 1.24
CA ALA A 83 3.13 22.74 1.26
C ALA A 83 4.33 23.10 2.16
N SER A 84 4.54 22.38 3.26
CA SER A 84 5.65 22.62 4.19
C SER A 84 7.02 22.26 3.59
N VAL A 85 7.06 21.30 2.68
CA VAL A 85 8.32 20.85 2.04
C VAL A 85 8.67 21.70 0.83
N ASN A 86 7.70 22.32 0.17
CA ASN A 86 7.91 23.09 -1.05
C ASN A 86 8.25 24.57 -0.76
N GLN A 87 9.42 24.84 -0.11
CA GLN A 87 9.92 26.18 0.14
C GLN A 87 11.14 26.50 -0.75
N PRO A 88 11.00 27.36 -1.79
CA PRO A 88 12.04 27.56 -2.82
C PRO A 88 13.20 28.52 -2.41
N LYS A 89 13.36 28.89 -1.13
CA LYS A 89 14.33 29.91 -0.70
C LYS A 89 15.68 29.37 -0.20
N ALA A 90 15.95 28.08 -0.38
CA ALA A 90 17.18 27.47 0.10
C ALA A 90 18.29 27.52 -0.97
N GLY A 91 19.51 27.89 -0.60
CA GLY A 91 20.69 27.84 -1.48
C GLY A 91 21.03 26.40 -1.93
N ILE A 92 21.96 26.25 -2.87
CA ILE A 92 22.32 24.96 -3.51
C ILE A 92 22.59 23.85 -2.50
N LEU A 93 23.28 24.13 -1.40
CA LEU A 93 23.57 23.14 -0.35
C LEU A 93 22.29 22.65 0.32
N ALA A 94 21.37 23.56 0.67
CA ALA A 94 20.09 23.17 1.29
C ALA A 94 19.20 22.37 0.32
N THR A 95 19.26 22.66 -0.98
CA THR A 95 18.57 21.88 -2.01
C THR A 95 19.13 20.46 -2.11
N LEU A 96 20.46 20.27 -2.07
CA LEU A 96 21.09 18.96 -2.09
C LEU A 96 20.76 18.15 -0.82
N PHE A 97 20.82 18.79 0.35
CA PHE A 97 20.40 18.13 1.60
C PHE A 97 18.90 17.77 1.60
N GLY A 98 18.06 18.67 1.11
CA GLY A 98 16.62 18.44 0.95
C GLY A 98 16.32 17.27 0.03
N LEU A 99 17.00 17.19 -1.14
CA LEU A 99 16.87 16.06 -2.07
C LEU A 99 17.34 14.74 -1.43
N GLY A 100 18.45 14.75 -0.72
CA GLY A 100 18.93 13.57 0.02
C GLY A 100 17.92 13.10 1.06
N ALA A 101 17.40 14.03 1.87
CA ALA A 101 16.36 13.73 2.87
C ALA A 101 15.07 13.20 2.23
N LEU A 102 14.66 13.76 1.08
CA LEU A 102 13.51 13.33 0.31
C LEU A 102 13.67 11.88 -0.18
N VAL A 103 14.82 11.53 -0.77
CA VAL A 103 15.10 10.15 -1.22
C VAL A 103 15.15 9.19 -0.04
N ILE A 104 15.78 9.55 1.07
CA ILE A 104 15.83 8.72 2.27
C ILE A 104 14.42 8.54 2.84
N GLY A 105 13.63 9.59 2.98
CA GLY A 105 12.26 9.55 3.46
C GLY A 105 11.38 8.65 2.59
N ALA A 106 11.33 8.91 1.28
CA ALA A 106 10.51 8.13 0.35
C ALA A 106 10.87 6.64 0.33
N THR A 107 12.15 6.30 0.45
CA THR A 107 12.61 4.90 0.39
C THR A 107 12.51 4.17 1.74
N THR A 108 12.33 4.87 2.86
CA THR A 108 12.24 4.26 4.19
C THR A 108 10.96 3.45 4.35
N VAL A 109 9.81 3.97 3.92
CA VAL A 109 8.53 3.25 4.01
C VAL A 109 8.55 1.97 3.16
N ILE A 110 9.19 2.00 1.99
CA ILE A 110 9.32 0.81 1.13
C ILE A 110 10.23 -0.24 1.80
N GLY A 111 11.31 0.20 2.46
CA GLY A 111 12.18 -0.68 3.23
C GLY A 111 11.43 -1.36 4.38
N GLU A 112 10.60 -0.61 5.13
CA GLU A 112 9.80 -1.16 6.21
C GLU A 112 8.71 -2.11 5.70
N LEU A 113 8.06 -1.75 4.58
CA LEU A 113 7.12 -2.63 3.91
C LEU A 113 7.77 -3.96 3.48
N GLN A 114 8.99 -3.89 2.91
CA GLN A 114 9.76 -5.07 2.54
C GLN A 114 10.11 -5.93 3.77
N ASN A 115 10.55 -5.32 4.87
CA ASN A 115 10.86 -6.03 6.11
C ASN A 115 9.63 -6.74 6.68
N ALA A 116 8.47 -6.08 6.67
CA ALA A 116 7.22 -6.67 7.12
C ALA A 116 6.81 -7.87 6.26
N LEU A 117 6.86 -7.73 4.94
CA LEU A 117 6.54 -8.83 4.02
C LEU A 117 7.56 -9.96 4.11
N ASP A 118 8.87 -9.67 4.19
CA ASP A 118 9.91 -10.69 4.35
C ASP A 118 9.74 -11.49 5.66
N ARG A 119 9.23 -10.85 6.72
CA ARG A 119 8.90 -11.52 7.98
C ARG A 119 7.70 -12.47 7.82
N ILE A 120 6.59 -11.99 7.24
CA ILE A 120 5.38 -12.79 6.98
C ILE A 120 5.71 -14.00 6.11
N TRP A 121 6.54 -13.81 5.08
CA TRP A 121 6.85 -14.84 4.08
C TRP A 121 8.08 -15.66 4.45
N ARG A 122 8.56 -15.51 5.70
CA ARG A 122 9.68 -16.28 6.25
C ARG A 122 10.93 -16.21 5.38
N ALA A 123 11.23 -15.04 4.82
CA ALA A 123 12.42 -14.84 4.03
C ALA A 123 13.68 -15.16 4.85
N PRO A 124 14.67 -15.84 4.28
CA PRO A 124 15.90 -16.13 5.00
C PRO A 124 16.59 -14.83 5.41
N ARG A 125 16.93 -14.73 6.71
CA ARG A 125 17.68 -13.58 7.22
C ARG A 125 19.04 -13.56 6.53
N ARG A 126 19.31 -12.54 5.74
CA ARG A 126 20.68 -12.25 5.31
C ARG A 126 21.45 -11.69 6.50
N VAL A 127 22.58 -12.30 6.81
CA VAL A 127 23.62 -11.63 7.59
C VAL A 127 24.05 -10.44 6.72
N ASP A 128 23.66 -9.23 7.12
CA ASP A 128 24.03 -8.00 6.41
C ASP A 128 25.55 -7.78 6.62
N GLU A 129 26.33 -8.31 5.70
CA GLU A 129 27.70 -7.78 5.51
C GLU A 129 27.53 -6.38 4.90
N GLY A 130 27.51 -5.38 5.78
CA GLY A 130 27.25 -3.99 5.44
C GLY A 130 28.27 -3.45 4.45
N GLY A 131 27.80 -2.72 3.44
CA GLY A 131 28.62 -1.96 2.51
C GLY A 131 27.80 -0.86 1.86
N VAL A 132 28.43 0.29 1.61
CA VAL A 132 27.80 1.45 0.95
C VAL A 132 27.16 1.05 -0.39
N ALA A 133 27.79 0.13 -1.13
CA ALA A 133 27.25 -0.38 -2.40
C ALA A 133 25.91 -1.13 -2.22
N LYS A 134 25.76 -1.95 -1.18
CA LYS A 134 24.49 -2.63 -0.89
C LYS A 134 23.42 -1.66 -0.43
N TRP A 135 23.79 -0.70 0.41
CA TRP A 135 22.89 0.36 0.84
C TRP A 135 22.36 1.15 -0.37
N LEU A 136 23.24 1.56 -1.28
CA LEU A 136 22.87 2.27 -2.50
C LEU A 136 21.99 1.41 -3.42
N HIS A 137 22.33 0.14 -3.60
CA HIS A 137 21.51 -0.80 -4.39
C HIS A 137 20.10 -0.96 -3.80
N SER A 138 19.97 -1.09 -2.46
CA SER A 138 18.67 -1.15 -1.80
C SER A 138 17.85 0.13 -2.06
N ARG A 139 18.46 1.31 -1.99
CA ARG A 139 17.80 2.58 -2.26
C ARG A 139 17.37 2.73 -3.71
N LEU A 140 18.20 2.31 -4.66
CA LEU A 140 17.87 2.30 -6.09
C LEU A 140 16.71 1.32 -6.39
N THR A 141 16.70 0.15 -5.76
CA THR A 141 15.58 -0.80 -5.88
C THR A 141 14.29 -0.21 -5.35
N SER A 142 14.32 0.42 -4.17
CA SER A 142 13.15 1.09 -3.59
C SER A 142 12.65 2.24 -4.47
N LEU A 143 13.54 3.05 -5.05
CA LEU A 143 13.18 4.09 -6.03
C LEU A 143 12.54 3.49 -7.28
N GLY A 144 13.08 2.38 -7.81
CA GLY A 144 12.49 1.67 -8.93
C GLY A 144 11.07 1.18 -8.62
N MET A 145 10.82 0.70 -7.40
CA MET A 145 9.48 0.30 -6.95
C MET A 145 8.52 1.51 -6.86
N ILE A 146 8.99 2.65 -6.31
CA ILE A 146 8.21 3.88 -6.23
C ILE A 146 7.83 4.34 -7.65
N MET A 147 8.79 4.34 -8.57
CA MET A 147 8.54 4.70 -9.98
C MET A 147 7.54 3.72 -10.64
N GLY A 148 7.65 2.42 -10.37
CA GLY A 148 6.71 1.42 -10.86
C GLY A 148 5.29 1.63 -10.35
N ILE A 149 5.13 1.92 -9.05
CA ILE A 149 3.84 2.24 -8.45
C ILE A 149 3.32 3.58 -9.01
N GLY A 150 4.16 4.59 -9.13
CA GLY A 150 3.81 5.87 -9.74
C GLY A 150 3.36 5.72 -11.20
N PHE A 151 4.05 4.88 -11.98
CA PHE A 151 3.63 4.55 -13.35
C PHE A 151 2.26 3.86 -13.37
N LEU A 152 2.02 2.93 -12.44
CA LEU A 152 0.73 2.26 -12.32
C LEU A 152 -0.38 3.27 -11.98
N LEU A 153 -0.12 4.23 -11.08
CA LEU A 153 -1.04 5.33 -10.78
C LEU A 153 -1.33 6.20 -12.00
N MET A 154 -0.30 6.49 -12.83
CA MET A 154 -0.50 7.22 -14.09
C MET A 154 -1.38 6.45 -15.07
N VAL A 155 -1.16 5.14 -15.21
CA VAL A 155 -2.00 4.28 -16.07
C VAL A 155 -3.45 4.27 -15.57
N SER A 156 -3.66 4.22 -14.25
CA SER A 156 -4.99 4.35 -13.64
C SER A 156 -5.66 5.67 -13.97
N LEU A 157 -4.91 6.77 -13.86
CA LEU A 157 -5.39 8.10 -14.17
C LEU A 157 -5.86 8.20 -15.63
N VAL A 158 -5.05 7.72 -16.56
CA VAL A 158 -5.40 7.69 -18.00
C VAL A 158 -6.63 6.82 -18.23
N ALA A 159 -6.71 5.66 -17.59
CA ALA A 159 -7.86 4.77 -17.69
C ALA A 159 -9.15 5.42 -17.15
N SER A 160 -9.07 6.07 -15.98
CA SER A 160 -10.21 6.80 -15.38
C SER A 160 -10.66 7.98 -16.25
N ALA A 161 -9.72 8.77 -16.79
CA ALA A 161 -10.02 9.87 -17.70
C ALA A 161 -10.65 9.39 -19.02
N ALA A 162 -10.14 8.29 -19.58
CA ALA A 162 -10.71 7.65 -20.77
C ALA A 162 -12.14 7.16 -20.49
N LEU A 163 -12.36 6.50 -19.34
CA LEU A 163 -13.68 6.01 -18.93
C LEU A 163 -14.67 7.17 -18.74
N ALA A 164 -14.26 8.25 -18.07
CA ALA A 164 -15.07 9.45 -17.91
C ALA A 164 -15.44 10.10 -19.25
N THR A 165 -14.53 10.06 -20.22
CA THR A 165 -14.78 10.57 -21.57
C THR A 165 -15.80 9.70 -22.30
N VAL A 166 -15.66 8.38 -22.22
CA VAL A 166 -16.61 7.42 -22.78
C VAL A 166 -18.00 7.61 -22.14
N GLN A 167 -18.07 7.75 -20.83
CA GLN A 167 -19.33 8.00 -20.11
C GLN A 167 -20.01 9.32 -20.57
N ARG A 168 -19.25 10.39 -20.80
CA ARG A 168 -19.81 11.66 -21.33
C ARG A 168 -20.34 11.53 -22.76
N TRP A 169 -19.72 10.68 -23.58
CA TRP A 169 -20.14 10.45 -24.96
C TRP A 169 -21.39 9.58 -25.05
N PHE A 170 -21.44 8.48 -24.30
CA PHE A 170 -22.53 7.51 -24.33
C PHE A 170 -23.69 7.87 -23.40
N GLY A 171 -23.46 8.58 -22.29
CA GLY A 171 -24.49 8.99 -21.33
C GLY A 171 -25.54 9.96 -21.90
N ARG A 172 -25.31 10.51 -23.10
CA ARG A 172 -26.29 11.30 -23.85
C ARG A 172 -27.39 10.45 -24.52
N TRP A 173 -27.11 9.16 -24.73
CA TRP A 173 -27.96 8.30 -25.55
C TRP A 173 -28.62 7.18 -24.75
N ILE A 174 -28.10 6.84 -23.60
CA ILE A 174 -28.57 5.74 -22.76
C ILE A 174 -28.43 6.17 -21.30
N ASP A 175 -29.50 6.05 -20.53
CA ASP A 175 -29.45 6.27 -19.07
C ASP A 175 -28.69 5.10 -18.43
N LEU A 176 -27.37 5.24 -18.39
CA LEU A 176 -26.42 4.23 -17.90
C LEU A 176 -26.09 4.42 -16.41
N GLY A 177 -26.87 5.19 -15.64
CA GLY A 177 -26.52 5.56 -14.27
C GLY A 177 -26.07 4.40 -13.39
N GLY A 178 -26.79 3.29 -13.41
CA GLY A 178 -26.43 2.09 -12.67
C GLY A 178 -25.26 1.30 -13.29
N LEU A 179 -25.20 1.19 -14.60
CA LEU A 179 -24.16 0.46 -15.31
C LEU A 179 -22.81 1.21 -15.23
N ALA A 180 -22.83 2.54 -15.34
CA ALA A 180 -21.65 3.36 -15.20
C ALA A 180 -21.01 3.23 -13.81
N SER A 181 -21.82 3.25 -12.75
CA SER A 181 -21.34 3.04 -11.37
C SER A 181 -20.76 1.64 -11.15
N ALA A 182 -21.37 0.62 -11.75
CA ALA A 182 -20.86 -0.74 -11.68
C ALA A 182 -19.53 -0.90 -12.41
N VAL A 183 -19.38 -0.28 -13.59
CA VAL A 183 -18.11 -0.30 -14.35
C VAL A 183 -17.02 0.43 -13.59
N ASP A 184 -17.31 1.61 -13.02
CA ASP A 184 -16.35 2.36 -12.20
C ASP A 184 -15.89 1.54 -10.98
N PHE A 185 -16.82 0.90 -10.28
CA PHE A 185 -16.51 0.00 -9.16
C PHE A 185 -15.59 -1.14 -9.58
N VAL A 186 -15.92 -1.82 -10.71
CA VAL A 186 -15.12 -2.96 -11.21
C VAL A 186 -13.72 -2.51 -11.62
N VAL A 187 -13.60 -1.39 -12.31
CA VAL A 187 -12.31 -0.82 -12.74
C VAL A 187 -11.46 -0.45 -11.52
N SER A 188 -12.04 0.26 -10.56
CA SER A 188 -11.36 0.66 -9.32
C SER A 188 -10.92 -0.58 -8.51
N PHE A 189 -11.80 -1.58 -8.37
CA PHE A 189 -11.50 -2.83 -7.68
C PHE A 189 -10.37 -3.61 -8.38
N ALA A 190 -10.43 -3.73 -9.71
CA ALA A 190 -9.40 -4.39 -10.50
C ALA A 190 -8.05 -3.67 -10.35
N PHE A 191 -8.06 -2.34 -10.37
CA PHE A 191 -6.85 -1.53 -10.18
C PHE A 191 -6.21 -1.76 -8.80
N ILE A 192 -6.98 -1.70 -7.72
CA ILE A 192 -6.52 -1.98 -6.36
C ILE A 192 -5.98 -3.42 -6.26
N THR A 193 -6.64 -4.38 -6.92
CA THR A 193 -6.19 -5.78 -6.95
C THR A 193 -4.85 -5.92 -7.66
N VAL A 194 -4.65 -5.25 -8.80
CA VAL A 194 -3.36 -5.23 -9.51
C VAL A 194 -2.28 -4.61 -8.65
N ALA A 195 -2.57 -3.49 -7.98
CA ALA A 195 -1.62 -2.82 -7.10
C ALA A 195 -1.15 -3.74 -5.96
N PHE A 196 -2.07 -4.40 -5.24
CA PHE A 196 -1.72 -5.36 -4.21
C PHE A 196 -0.98 -6.58 -4.76
N ALA A 197 -1.38 -7.09 -5.94
CA ALA A 197 -0.69 -8.20 -6.59
C ALA A 197 0.76 -7.83 -6.92
N MET A 198 1.00 -6.63 -7.44
CA MET A 198 2.35 -6.15 -7.72
C MET A 198 3.18 -6.00 -6.45
N ILE A 199 2.61 -5.42 -5.38
CA ILE A 199 3.31 -5.27 -4.11
C ILE A 199 3.67 -6.64 -3.54
N TYR A 200 2.74 -7.59 -3.46
CA TYR A 200 2.99 -8.93 -2.93
C TYR A 200 3.96 -9.76 -3.79
N LYS A 201 4.08 -9.44 -5.08
CA LYS A 201 4.99 -10.13 -5.99
C LYS A 201 6.38 -9.53 -6.04
N LEU A 202 6.48 -8.20 -6.06
CA LEU A 202 7.72 -7.48 -6.36
C LEU A 202 8.49 -7.07 -5.11
N VAL A 203 7.79 -6.74 -4.01
CA VAL A 203 8.43 -6.22 -2.80
C VAL A 203 9.14 -7.30 -2.00
N PRO A 204 8.55 -8.49 -1.73
CA PRO A 204 9.20 -9.53 -0.94
C PRO A 204 10.37 -10.15 -1.69
N ARG A 205 11.38 -10.59 -0.92
CA ARG A 205 12.54 -11.30 -1.45
C ARG A 205 12.27 -12.77 -1.78
N VAL A 206 11.13 -13.30 -1.31
CA VAL A 206 10.71 -14.69 -1.57
C VAL A 206 9.90 -14.75 -2.86
N ARG A 207 10.18 -15.74 -3.69
CA ARG A 207 9.44 -15.97 -4.93
C ARG A 207 8.16 -16.74 -4.63
N VAL A 208 7.02 -16.07 -4.74
CA VAL A 208 5.69 -16.68 -4.70
C VAL A 208 5.12 -16.73 -6.11
N GLU A 209 4.35 -17.76 -6.43
CA GLU A 209 3.74 -17.90 -7.74
C GLU A 209 2.63 -16.88 -7.95
N TRP A 210 2.49 -16.38 -9.16
CA TRP A 210 1.45 -15.41 -9.54
C TRP A 210 0.04 -15.89 -9.19
N ARG A 211 -0.21 -17.19 -9.29
CA ARG A 211 -1.52 -17.77 -8.96
C ARG A 211 -1.93 -17.51 -7.51
N ASP A 212 -1.02 -17.69 -6.57
CA ASP A 212 -1.27 -17.49 -5.15
C ASP A 212 -1.39 -16.00 -4.82
N VAL A 213 -0.54 -15.18 -5.45
CA VAL A 213 -0.54 -13.72 -5.32
C VAL A 213 -1.88 -13.13 -5.77
N TRP A 214 -2.43 -13.56 -6.93
CA TRP A 214 -3.71 -13.05 -7.40
C TRP A 214 -4.86 -13.36 -6.44
N ILE A 215 -4.90 -14.57 -5.87
CA ILE A 215 -5.94 -14.94 -4.91
C ILE A 215 -5.84 -14.07 -3.64
N GLY A 216 -4.62 -13.89 -3.13
CA GLY A 216 -4.37 -13.02 -2.00
C GLY A 216 -4.72 -11.56 -2.28
N ALA A 217 -4.35 -11.04 -3.44
CA ALA A 217 -4.64 -9.68 -3.84
C ALA A 217 -6.15 -9.41 -3.97
N VAL A 218 -6.92 -10.33 -4.53
CA VAL A 218 -8.40 -10.22 -4.61
C VAL A 218 -9.01 -10.16 -3.20
N VAL A 219 -8.58 -11.05 -2.30
CA VAL A 219 -9.06 -11.06 -0.90
C VAL A 219 -8.69 -9.76 -0.19
N THR A 220 -7.44 -9.30 -0.36
CA THR A 220 -6.98 -8.03 0.22
C THR A 220 -7.78 -6.84 -0.31
N SER A 221 -8.03 -6.79 -1.60
CA SER A 221 -8.82 -5.72 -2.23
C SER A 221 -10.26 -5.69 -1.74
N LEU A 222 -10.85 -6.86 -1.51
CA LEU A 222 -12.18 -6.95 -0.91
C LEU A 222 -12.18 -6.42 0.52
N LEU A 223 -11.21 -6.87 1.34
CA LEU A 223 -11.04 -6.38 2.71
C LEU A 223 -10.77 -4.88 2.75
N PHE A 224 -9.95 -4.37 1.82
CA PHE A 224 -9.64 -2.95 1.71
C PHE A 224 -10.86 -2.12 1.32
N THR A 225 -11.66 -2.61 0.37
CA THR A 225 -12.90 -1.93 -0.07
C THR A 225 -13.89 -1.82 1.09
N VAL A 226 -14.10 -2.91 1.84
CA VAL A 226 -14.96 -2.90 3.03
C VAL A 226 -14.34 -2.04 4.15
N GLY A 227 -13.05 -2.20 4.39
CA GLY A 227 -12.31 -1.47 5.43
C GLY A 227 -12.28 0.04 5.19
N LYS A 228 -12.14 0.48 3.94
CA LYS A 228 -12.25 1.88 3.54
C LYS A 228 -13.61 2.50 3.94
N MET A 229 -14.69 1.76 3.71
CA MET A 229 -16.03 2.22 4.13
C MET A 229 -16.16 2.29 5.65
N ALA A 230 -15.65 1.28 6.36
CA ALA A 230 -15.72 1.21 7.82
C ALA A 230 -14.92 2.34 8.48
N ILE A 231 -13.69 2.59 8.04
CA ILE A 231 -12.85 3.65 8.60
C ILE A 231 -13.39 5.04 8.26
N GLY A 232 -13.92 5.24 7.05
CA GLY A 232 -14.57 6.49 6.65
C GLY A 232 -15.77 6.81 7.55
N LEU A 233 -16.61 5.81 7.84
CA LEU A 233 -17.73 5.96 8.80
C LEU A 233 -17.23 6.23 10.23
N TYR A 234 -16.15 5.58 10.64
CA TYR A 234 -15.56 5.79 11.97
C TYR A 234 -15.02 7.21 12.12
N ILE A 235 -14.19 7.68 11.18
CA ILE A 235 -13.60 9.03 11.23
C ILE A 235 -14.70 10.08 11.11
N GLY A 236 -15.66 9.92 10.19
CA GLY A 236 -16.75 10.89 9.99
C GLY A 236 -17.75 11.00 11.14
N ARG A 237 -17.88 9.96 11.98
CA ARG A 237 -18.77 9.94 13.14
C ARG A 237 -18.04 10.16 14.47
N SER A 238 -16.73 9.96 14.52
CA SER A 238 -15.95 10.14 15.73
C SER A 238 -15.68 11.61 15.96
N ALA A 239 -15.68 12.00 17.23
CA ALA A 239 -15.34 13.36 17.65
C ALA A 239 -13.85 13.70 17.51
N VAL A 240 -13.12 13.05 16.56
CA VAL A 240 -11.69 13.30 16.34
C VAL A 240 -11.42 14.78 16.07
N ALA A 241 -12.22 15.39 15.20
CA ALA A 241 -12.09 16.81 14.88
C ALA A 241 -12.29 17.71 16.11
N SER A 242 -13.27 17.41 16.98
CA SER A 242 -13.56 18.19 18.18
C SER A 242 -12.55 17.95 19.30
N THR A 243 -11.97 16.75 19.40
CA THR A 243 -11.04 16.38 20.46
C THR A 243 -9.62 16.86 20.20
N PHE A 244 -9.16 16.77 18.96
CA PHE A 244 -7.77 17.07 18.58
C PHE A 244 -7.57 18.45 17.92
N GLY A 245 -8.65 19.19 17.63
CA GLY A 245 -8.57 20.54 17.06
C GLY A 245 -7.68 20.60 15.82
N ALA A 246 -6.65 21.45 15.84
CA ALA A 246 -5.72 21.62 14.71
C ALA A 246 -4.93 20.35 14.34
N ALA A 247 -4.80 19.38 15.24
CA ALA A 247 -4.11 18.11 14.97
C ALA A 247 -5.06 17.02 14.43
N ALA A 248 -6.35 17.29 14.30
CA ALA A 248 -7.36 16.31 13.92
C ALA A 248 -7.05 15.63 12.57
N SER A 249 -6.66 16.39 11.57
CA SER A 249 -6.33 15.89 10.23
C SER A 249 -5.13 14.96 10.26
N LEU A 250 -4.12 15.28 11.05
CA LEU A 250 -2.93 14.45 11.19
C LEU A 250 -3.24 13.14 11.92
N VAL A 251 -4.06 13.19 12.98
CA VAL A 251 -4.53 11.99 13.69
C VAL A 251 -5.38 11.12 12.77
N ALA A 252 -6.31 11.71 12.02
CA ALA A 252 -7.14 11.00 11.05
C ALA A 252 -6.27 10.28 9.99
N MET A 253 -5.24 10.96 9.47
CA MET A 253 -4.31 10.38 8.52
C MET A 253 -3.54 9.18 9.12
N VAL A 254 -3.01 9.32 10.33
CA VAL A 254 -2.27 8.22 11.00
C VAL A 254 -3.18 7.02 11.25
N VAL A 255 -4.39 7.24 11.73
CA VAL A 255 -5.39 6.18 11.96
C VAL A 255 -5.75 5.49 10.65
N TRP A 256 -5.96 6.27 9.58
CA TRP A 256 -6.28 5.73 8.26
C TRP A 256 -5.14 4.86 7.71
N VAL A 257 -3.89 5.35 7.79
CA VAL A 257 -2.71 4.60 7.33
C VAL A 257 -2.50 3.33 8.16
N TYR A 258 -2.65 3.44 9.50
CA TYR A 258 -2.55 2.27 10.38
C TYR A 258 -3.58 1.20 10.03
N TRP A 259 -4.85 1.59 9.85
CA TRP A 259 -5.91 0.67 9.50
C TRP A 259 -5.68 0.01 8.13
N SER A 260 -5.26 0.80 7.15
CA SER A 260 -4.90 0.31 5.82
C SER A 260 -3.74 -0.67 5.87
N ALA A 261 -2.72 -0.38 6.68
CA ALA A 261 -1.59 -1.27 6.91
C ALA A 261 -2.03 -2.60 7.57
N GLN A 262 -2.98 -2.58 8.52
CA GLN A 262 -3.52 -3.81 9.12
C GLN A 262 -4.21 -4.69 8.10
N ILE A 263 -5.05 -4.12 7.23
CA ILE A 263 -5.72 -4.86 6.16
C ILE A 263 -4.71 -5.43 5.18
N PHE A 264 -3.72 -4.64 4.79
CA PHE A 264 -2.65 -5.06 3.91
C PHE A 264 -1.85 -6.24 4.49
N LEU A 265 -1.42 -6.15 5.75
CA LEU A 265 -0.66 -7.22 6.41
C LEU A 265 -1.51 -8.48 6.62
N LEU A 266 -2.80 -8.32 6.95
CA LEU A 266 -3.72 -9.45 7.05
C LEU A 266 -3.90 -10.16 5.70
N GLY A 267 -3.95 -9.41 4.61
CA GLY A 267 -3.98 -9.96 3.25
C GLY A 267 -2.69 -10.66 2.84
N ALA A 268 -1.54 -10.16 3.28
CA ALA A 268 -0.25 -10.80 3.08
C ALA A 268 -0.17 -12.14 3.83
N GLU A 269 -0.61 -12.18 5.09
CA GLU A 269 -0.71 -13.40 5.89
C GLU A 269 -1.65 -14.42 5.25
N PHE A 270 -2.82 -13.97 4.80
CA PHE A 270 -3.75 -14.83 4.07
C PHE A 270 -3.09 -15.44 2.82
N THR A 271 -2.36 -14.62 2.06
CA THR A 271 -1.64 -15.09 0.87
C THR A 271 -0.62 -16.16 1.21
N TRP A 272 0.13 -15.96 2.29
CA TRP A 272 1.12 -16.91 2.79
C TRP A 272 0.48 -18.22 3.25
N VAL A 273 -0.55 -18.16 4.08
CA VAL A 273 -1.28 -19.33 4.59
C VAL A 273 -1.92 -20.11 3.43
N TYR A 274 -2.52 -19.38 2.46
CA TYR A 274 -3.09 -19.99 1.26
C TYR A 274 -2.03 -20.70 0.41
N ALA A 275 -0.89 -20.06 0.14
CA ALA A 275 0.18 -20.63 -0.64
C ALA A 275 0.73 -21.93 -0.03
N ARG A 276 0.80 -22.00 1.30
CA ARG A 276 1.25 -23.21 2.04
C ARG A 276 0.23 -24.33 2.06
N ARG A 277 -1.08 -24.02 2.21
CA ARG A 277 -2.11 -25.06 2.35
C ARG A 277 -2.70 -25.53 1.03
N CYS A 278 -2.87 -24.64 0.09
CA CYS A 278 -3.61 -24.89 -1.14
C CYS A 278 -2.83 -24.52 -2.40
N GLY A 279 -1.73 -23.77 -2.25
CA GLY A 279 -0.99 -23.18 -3.34
C GLY A 279 0.37 -23.82 -3.60
N SER A 280 1.26 -23.04 -4.21
CA SER A 280 2.55 -23.46 -4.75
C SER A 280 3.59 -23.91 -3.70
N LEU A 281 3.39 -23.56 -2.45
CA LEU A 281 4.33 -23.91 -1.37
C LEU A 281 3.94 -25.18 -0.60
N ARG A 282 2.86 -25.84 -0.98
CA ARG A 282 2.37 -27.03 -0.31
C ARG A 282 3.41 -28.15 -0.32
N ASP A 283 3.96 -28.46 -1.48
CA ASP A 283 4.93 -29.57 -1.63
C ASP A 283 6.27 -29.26 -0.95
N ARG A 284 6.62 -27.98 -0.78
CA ARG A 284 7.81 -27.56 -0.01
C ARG A 284 7.60 -27.64 1.49
N ALA A 285 6.39 -27.45 1.99
CA ALA A 285 6.07 -27.57 3.41
C ALA A 285 6.17 -29.03 3.87
N ASP A 286 5.78 -29.97 3.02
CA ASP A 286 5.88 -31.42 3.28
C ASP A 286 7.33 -31.94 3.20
N ALA A 287 8.24 -31.22 2.52
CA ALA A 287 9.65 -31.55 2.39
C ALA A 287 10.56 -30.95 3.48
N MET A 288 10.07 -30.03 4.29
CA MET A 288 10.86 -29.49 5.42
C MET A 288 10.84 -30.46 6.60
N PRO A 289 12.04 -30.91 7.09
CA PRO A 289 12.08 -31.74 8.28
C PRO A 289 11.44 -30.98 9.46
N ALA A 290 10.70 -31.74 10.28
CA ALA A 290 10.08 -31.19 11.49
C ALA A 290 11.11 -30.41 12.33
N PRO A 291 10.74 -29.26 12.93
CA PRO A 291 11.66 -28.55 13.80
C PRO A 291 12.20 -29.46 14.86
N VAL A 292 13.53 -29.59 14.93
CA VAL A 292 14.21 -30.36 15.95
C VAL A 292 13.78 -29.81 17.30
N SER A 293 13.01 -30.61 18.05
CA SER A 293 12.64 -30.26 19.42
C SER A 293 13.93 -29.99 20.22
N PRO A 294 14.05 -28.86 20.94
CA PRO A 294 15.19 -28.64 21.80
C PRO A 294 15.25 -29.79 22.79
N SER A 295 16.39 -30.51 22.82
CA SER A 295 16.62 -31.55 23.82
C SER A 295 16.52 -30.92 25.20
N PRO A 296 15.78 -31.52 26.15
CA PRO A 296 15.72 -31.03 27.52
C PRO A 296 17.15 -31.11 28.11
N ARG A 297 17.65 -29.96 28.57
CA ARG A 297 18.83 -29.88 29.45
C ARG A 297 18.40 -29.99 30.89
#